data_67a38792941775e9a931d27d508552c6
#
_entry.id   67a38792941775e9a931d27d508552c6
#
_cell.length_a   1.000
_cell.length_b   1.000
_cell.length_c   1.000
_cell.angle_alpha   90.00
_cell.angle_beta   90.00
_cell.angle_gamma   90.00
#
_symmetry.space_group_name_H-M   'P 1'
#
loop_
_entity.id
_entity.type
_entity.pdbx_description
1 polymer ?
#
loop_
_entity_poly.entity_id
_entity_poly.type
_entity_poly.pdbx_seq_one_letter_code
_entity_poly.pdbx_strand_id
1 'polypeptide(L)' 'MIITTEKELGVIIRERRKKQGLTIAELSMLVPCSPRLLSELERGTRGVSVSIILQLLALLGLNVNIYGREERES' A
#
# COMPACT_ATOMS: atom_id res chain seq x y z
N MET A 1 2.55 7.49 -11.29
CA MET A 1 1.40 6.59 -11.44
C MET A 1 0.24 7.10 -10.59
N ILE A 2 -0.95 7.08 -11.14
CA ILE A 2 -2.15 7.52 -10.44
C ILE A 2 -2.90 6.30 -9.95
N ILE A 3 -3.23 6.28 -8.66
CA ILE A 3 -3.98 5.19 -8.05
C ILE A 3 -5.42 5.60 -7.86
N THR A 4 -6.35 4.86 -8.44
CA THR A 4 -7.78 5.14 -8.34
C THR A 4 -8.58 4.00 -7.72
N THR A 5 -7.98 2.84 -7.52
CA THR A 5 -8.67 1.67 -6.95
C THR A 5 -7.82 0.98 -5.89
N GLU A 6 -8.48 0.23 -5.01
CA GLU A 6 -7.78 -0.59 -4.02
C GLU A 6 -6.93 -1.66 -4.68
N LYS A 7 -7.38 -2.17 -5.81
CA LYS A 7 -6.63 -3.17 -6.54
C LYS A 7 -5.29 -2.63 -7.05
N GLU A 8 -5.30 -1.42 -7.59
CA GLU A 8 -4.07 -0.77 -8.04
C GLU A 8 -3.11 -0.53 -6.88
N LEU A 9 -3.63 -0.07 -5.74
CA LEU A 9 -2.84 0.13 -4.55
C LEU A 9 -2.21 -1.18 -4.07
N GLY A 10 -3.02 -2.26 -4.07
CA GLY A 10 -2.55 -3.57 -3.66
C GLY A 10 -1.41 -4.09 -4.53
N VAL A 11 -1.50 -3.89 -5.84
CA VAL A 11 -0.43 -4.28 -6.78
C VAL A 11 0.87 -3.56 -6.47
N ILE A 12 0.80 -2.26 -6.21
CA ILE A 12 1.99 -1.47 -5.90
C ILE A 12 2.64 -1.94 -4.60
N ILE A 13 1.84 -2.19 -3.58
CA ILE A 13 2.35 -2.68 -2.30
C ILE A 13 3.04 -4.02 -2.48
N ARG A 14 2.39 -4.94 -3.21
CA ARG A 14 2.95 -6.26 -3.45
C ARG A 14 4.26 -6.20 -4.21
N GLU A 15 4.32 -5.43 -5.27
CA GLU A 15 5.53 -5.30 -6.07
C GLU A 15 6.68 -4.73 -5.26
N ARG A 16 6.41 -3.69 -4.49
CA ARG A 16 7.44 -3.07 -3.67
C ARG A 16 7.92 -4.01 -2.57
N ARG A 17 6.99 -4.73 -1.94
CA ARG A 17 7.34 -5.74 -0.94
C ARG A 17 8.29 -6.78 -1.51
N LYS A 18 7.95 -7.32 -2.68
CA LYS A 18 8.79 -8.33 -3.33
C LYS A 18 10.14 -7.78 -3.74
N LYS A 19 10.16 -6.55 -4.20
CA LYS A 19 11.41 -5.89 -4.56
C LYS A 19 12.36 -5.76 -3.37
N GLN A 20 11.80 -5.57 -2.18
CA GLN A 20 12.60 -5.51 -0.95
C GLN A 20 12.86 -6.89 -0.34
N GLY A 21 12.40 -7.95 -0.97
CA GLY A 21 12.65 -9.30 -0.50
C GLY A 21 11.88 -9.72 0.73
N LEU A 22 10.75 -9.06 0.99
CA LEU A 22 9.93 -9.34 2.17
C LEU A 22 8.80 -10.31 1.85
N THR A 23 8.55 -11.25 2.77
CA THR A 23 7.37 -12.09 2.71
C THR A 23 6.17 -11.34 3.30
N ILE A 24 4.97 -11.86 3.04
CA ILE A 24 3.75 -11.33 3.68
C ILE A 24 3.89 -11.36 5.20
N ALA A 25 4.38 -12.48 5.74
CA ALA A 25 4.55 -12.62 7.19
C ALA A 25 5.51 -11.58 7.75
N GLU A 26 6.64 -11.38 7.07
CA GLU A 26 7.64 -10.41 7.52
C GLU A 26 7.09 -8.98 7.51
N LEU A 27 6.43 -8.58 6.44
CA LEU A 27 5.89 -7.23 6.36
C LEU A 27 4.78 -7.02 7.39
N SER A 28 3.92 -8.02 7.61
CA SER A 28 2.83 -7.91 8.56
C SER A 28 3.32 -7.77 10.00
N MET A 29 4.55 -8.21 10.30
CA MET A 29 5.13 -8.02 11.63
C MET A 29 5.60 -6.59 11.88
N LEU A 30 5.81 -5.82 10.84
CA LEU A 30 6.30 -4.45 10.93
C LEU A 30 5.19 -3.41 11.03
N VAL A 31 3.95 -3.81 10.80
CA VAL A 31 2.77 -2.96 10.92
C VAL A 31 1.70 -3.71 11.69
N PRO A 32 0.73 -3.00 12.33
CA PRO A 32 -0.32 -3.67 13.09
C PRO A 32 -1.39 -4.28 12.18
N CYS A 33 -1.02 -5.30 11.40
CA CYS A 33 -1.99 -6.02 10.59
C CYS A 33 -1.60 -7.49 10.51
N SER A 34 -2.60 -8.34 10.26
CA SER A 34 -2.36 -9.78 10.14
C SER A 34 -1.86 -10.12 8.72
N PRO A 35 -1.18 -11.26 8.55
CA PRO A 35 -0.81 -11.73 7.22
C PRO A 35 -2.01 -11.88 6.30
N ARG A 36 -3.15 -12.33 6.81
CA ARG A 36 -4.37 -12.47 6.03
C ARG A 36 -4.86 -11.10 5.54
N LEU A 37 -4.88 -10.12 6.43
CA LEU A 37 -5.31 -8.78 6.06
C LEU A 37 -4.41 -8.19 4.98
N LEU A 38 -3.10 -8.33 5.15
CA LEU A 38 -2.14 -7.83 4.17
C LEU A 38 -2.31 -8.53 2.82
N SER A 39 -2.51 -9.86 2.84
CA SER A 39 -2.74 -10.62 1.62
C SER A 39 -3.99 -10.13 0.88
N GLU A 40 -5.08 -9.91 1.62
CA GLU A 40 -6.32 -9.42 1.04
C GLU A 40 -6.15 -8.00 0.49
N LEU A 41 -5.40 -7.17 1.20
CA LEU A 41 -5.09 -5.82 0.74
C LEU A 41 -4.33 -5.85 -0.60
N GLU A 42 -3.34 -6.72 -0.71
CA GLU A 42 -2.55 -6.82 -1.94
C GLU A 42 -3.38 -7.29 -3.13
N ARG A 43 -4.43 -8.07 -2.86
CA ARG A 43 -5.35 -8.52 -3.92
C ARG A 43 -6.45 -7.49 -4.21
N GLY A 44 -6.53 -6.44 -3.39
CA GLY A 44 -7.56 -5.42 -3.54
C GLY A 44 -8.95 -5.90 -3.16
N THR A 45 -9.05 -6.96 -2.35
CA THR A 45 -10.34 -7.55 -1.97
C THR A 45 -10.86 -7.04 -0.63
N ARG A 46 -10.07 -6.23 0.06
CA ARG A 46 -10.48 -5.72 1.37
C ARG A 46 -9.85 -4.35 1.62
N GLY A 47 -10.65 -3.43 2.12
CA GLY A 47 -10.15 -2.14 2.57
C GLY A 47 -9.53 -2.26 3.96
N VAL A 48 -8.57 -1.39 4.25
CA VAL A 48 -7.95 -1.28 5.57
C VAL A 48 -7.93 0.19 5.96
N SER A 49 -7.64 0.45 7.23
CA SER A 49 -7.60 1.82 7.72
C SER A 49 -6.49 2.62 7.01
N VAL A 50 -6.72 3.91 6.86
CA VAL A 50 -5.73 4.81 6.26
C VAL A 50 -4.42 4.79 7.05
N SER A 51 -4.52 4.66 8.38
CA SER A 51 -3.34 4.58 9.23
C SER A 51 -2.43 3.42 8.84
N ILE A 52 -3.00 2.24 8.63
CA ILE A 52 -2.22 1.06 8.22
C ILE A 52 -1.63 1.26 6.83
N ILE A 53 -2.41 1.81 5.91
CA ILE A 53 -1.93 2.09 4.54
C ILE A 53 -0.72 3.02 4.59
N LEU A 54 -0.80 4.10 5.34
CA LEU A 54 0.29 5.07 5.41
C LEU A 54 1.55 4.45 6.03
N GLN A 55 1.39 3.60 7.04
CA GLN A 55 2.52 2.89 7.63
C GLN A 55 3.18 1.94 6.65
N LEU A 56 2.38 1.20 5.88
CA LEU A 56 2.90 0.31 4.85
C LEU A 56 3.70 1.07 3.80
N LEU A 57 3.13 2.16 3.29
CA LEU A 57 3.80 2.95 2.27
C LEU A 57 5.11 3.52 2.78
N ALA A 58 5.14 4.02 4.01
CA ALA A 58 6.36 4.55 4.60
C ALA A 58 7.44 3.47 4.73
N LEU A 59 7.08 2.29 5.23
CA LEU A 59 8.01 1.18 5.39
C LEU A 59 8.57 0.70 4.04
N LEU A 60 7.75 0.76 3.01
CA LEU A 60 8.16 0.33 1.67
C LEU A 60 8.89 1.42 0.89
N GLY A 61 9.11 2.58 1.50
CA GLY A 61 9.80 3.68 0.85
C GLY A 61 8.99 4.35 -0.26
N LEU A 62 7.68 4.27 -0.17
CA LEU A 62 6.78 4.87 -1.15
C LEU A 62 6.29 6.23 -0.64
N ASN A 63 6.33 7.22 -1.52
CA ASN A 63 5.86 8.56 -1.20
C ASN A 63 4.42 8.75 -1.65
N VAL A 64 3.65 9.44 -0.82
CA VAL A 64 2.26 9.79 -1.16
C VAL A 64 2.20 11.28 -1.46
N ASN A 65 1.66 11.62 -2.62
CA ASN A 65 1.44 13.00 -3.01
C ASN A 65 -0.04 13.18 -3.29
N ILE A 66 -0.61 14.22 -2.71
CA ILE A 66 -2.03 14.51 -2.86
C ILE A 66 -2.19 15.91 -3.46
N TYR A 67 -2.90 15.99 -4.57
CA TYR A 67 -3.11 17.24 -5.29
C TYR A 67 -4.60 17.51 -5.46
N GLY A 68 -4.97 18.78 -5.38
CA GLY A 68 -6.26 19.21 -5.85
C GLY A 68 -6.26 19.16 -7.38
N ARG A 69 -7.44 19.03 -7.99
CA ARG A 69 -7.52 18.92 -9.46
C ARG A 69 -6.96 20.13 -10.17
N GLU A 70 -7.16 21.31 -9.62
CA GLU A 70 -6.66 22.56 -10.18
C GLU A 70 -5.13 22.59 -10.21
N GLU A 71 -4.51 22.01 -9.18
CA GLU A 71 -3.06 22.00 -9.04
C GLU A 71 -2.40 21.05 -10.04
N ARG A 72 -3.10 19.98 -10.41
CA ARG A 72 -2.58 18.98 -11.34
C ARG A 72 -2.47 19.51 -12.76
N GLU A 73 -3.29 20.48 -13.11
CA GLU A 73 -3.34 21.02 -14.45
C GLU A 73 -2.34 22.17 -14.68
N SER A 74 -1.77 22.64 -13.61
CA SER A 74 -0.72 23.65 -13.70
C SER A 74 0.66 23.03 -13.84
#